data_d3b36d46118ad824b77d28822c11a42f
#
_entry.id   d3b36d46118ad824b77d28822c11a42f
#
_cell.length_a   1.000
_cell.length_b   1.000
_cell.length_c   1.000
_cell.angle_alpha   90.00
_cell.angle_beta   90.00
_cell.angle_gamma   90.00
#
_symmetry.space_group_name_H-M   'P 1'
#
loop_
_entity.id
_entity.type
_entity.pdbx_description
1 polymer ?
#
loop_
_entity_poly.entity_id
_entity_poly.type
_entity_poly.pdbx_seq_one_letter_code
_entity_poly.pdbx_strand_id
1 'polypeptide(L)'
;HDVIASHDPLDSTSLSDAPRGMAAVVRAAQEGRDLTGLRVGVISELDGGEGYHDGVVASFHAALKLLEAAGAQVETVSLPHLEYALDAYYLIMPAEASSNLARYDGMRYGLRVEPTSGPVTAETVMAATRGAGFGDEVKRRIILGTHVLSAGYYDAYYGSAQKVRTLVQRDFDAAWDKADVLVSPTAPVTAYRFGEKDDPLAMYKLDVTTIPANLAGVPGMSLPSGLSDDGLPVGFQILAPQRADDRLYRAGAVLEAALEETWGAPLLSRAPELEETR
;
A
#
# COMPACT_ATOMS: atom_id res chain seq x y z
N HIS A 1 -7.10 -14.59 3.51
CA HIS A 1 -7.41 -14.46 2.07
C HIS A 1 -8.58 -15.38 1.69
N ASP A 2 -8.45 -16.70 1.83
CA ASP A 2 -9.44 -17.68 1.36
C ASP A 2 -10.87 -17.48 1.92
N VAL A 3 -11.00 -16.86 3.08
CA VAL A 3 -12.29 -16.52 3.71
C VAL A 3 -12.96 -15.32 3.06
N ILE A 4 -12.17 -14.31 2.64
CA ILE A 4 -12.68 -13.03 2.14
C ILE A 4 -12.63 -12.91 0.61
N ALA A 5 -11.85 -13.75 -0.08
CA ALA A 5 -11.71 -13.72 -1.54
C ALA A 5 -12.91 -14.40 -2.20
N SER A 6 -14.01 -13.68 -2.35
CA SER A 6 -15.23 -14.16 -3.00
C SER A 6 -15.85 -13.08 -3.88
N HIS A 7 -16.62 -13.54 -4.87
CA HIS A 7 -17.41 -12.62 -5.68
C HIS A 7 -18.62 -12.11 -4.89
N ASP A 8 -18.81 -10.80 -4.90
CA ASP A 8 -20.02 -10.13 -4.40
C ASP A 8 -20.81 -9.58 -5.61
N PRO A 9 -22.02 -10.09 -5.90
CA PRO A 9 -22.82 -9.60 -7.03
C PRO A 9 -23.31 -8.16 -6.85
N LEU A 10 -23.22 -7.59 -5.64
CA LEU A 10 -23.55 -6.18 -5.37
C LEU A 10 -22.35 -5.25 -5.52
N ASP A 11 -21.15 -5.78 -5.66
CA ASP A 11 -19.92 -5.04 -5.94
C ASP A 11 -19.46 -5.28 -7.38
N SER A 12 -19.66 -4.29 -8.24
CA SER A 12 -19.27 -4.36 -9.65
C SER A 12 -17.74 -4.45 -9.86
N THR A 13 -16.95 -4.24 -8.83
CA THR A 13 -15.48 -4.34 -8.87
C THR A 13 -14.96 -5.70 -8.43
N SER A 14 -15.80 -6.55 -7.80
CA SER A 14 -15.40 -7.88 -7.37
C SER A 14 -15.23 -8.84 -8.54
N LEU A 15 -14.15 -9.64 -8.50
CA LEU A 15 -13.85 -10.62 -9.54
C LEU A 15 -14.67 -11.91 -9.33
N SER A 16 -15.23 -12.47 -10.42
CA SER A 16 -15.95 -13.75 -10.37
C SER A 16 -15.04 -14.96 -10.13
N ASP A 17 -13.74 -14.81 -10.42
CA ASP A 17 -12.72 -15.84 -10.42
C ASP A 17 -11.50 -15.42 -9.56
N ALA A 18 -11.75 -14.82 -8.38
CA ALA A 18 -10.71 -14.41 -7.44
C ALA A 18 -9.77 -15.59 -7.09
N PRO A 19 -8.43 -15.35 -7.00
CA PRO A 19 -7.48 -16.38 -6.59
C PRO A 19 -7.84 -16.96 -5.22
N ARG A 20 -7.73 -18.29 -5.07
CA ARG A 20 -8.05 -19.02 -3.84
C ARG A 20 -6.99 -20.09 -3.57
N GLY A 21 -7.06 -20.72 -2.38
CA GLY A 21 -6.14 -21.79 -1.99
C GLY A 21 -4.87 -21.30 -1.31
N MET A 22 -4.83 -20.05 -0.87
CA MET A 22 -3.64 -19.45 -0.24
C MET A 22 -3.22 -20.16 1.04
N ALA A 23 -4.17 -20.69 1.81
CA ALA A 23 -3.86 -21.51 3.00
C ALA A 23 -3.07 -22.80 2.65
N ALA A 24 -3.33 -23.39 1.49
CA ALA A 24 -2.56 -24.55 1.02
C ALA A 24 -1.16 -24.14 0.54
N VAL A 25 -1.05 -23.00 -0.16
CA VAL A 25 0.24 -22.44 -0.58
C VAL A 25 1.13 -22.15 0.62
N VAL A 26 0.59 -21.50 1.65
CA VAL A 26 1.34 -21.17 2.89
C VAL A 26 1.84 -22.46 3.57
N ARG A 27 0.97 -23.47 3.77
CA ARG A 27 1.39 -24.74 4.39
C ARG A 27 2.51 -25.41 3.61
N ALA A 28 2.37 -25.54 2.30
CA ALA A 28 3.39 -26.14 1.45
C ALA A 28 4.72 -25.37 1.50
N ALA A 29 4.66 -24.05 1.52
CA ALA A 29 5.83 -23.19 1.60
C ALA A 29 6.54 -23.30 2.97
N GLN A 30 5.80 -23.35 4.07
CA GLN A 30 6.35 -23.53 5.42
C GLN A 30 6.97 -24.92 5.63
N GLU A 31 6.38 -25.97 5.03
CA GLU A 31 6.93 -27.32 5.07
C GLU A 31 8.18 -27.46 4.21
N GLY A 32 8.14 -26.96 2.97
CA GLY A 32 9.23 -27.09 2.01
C GLY A 32 10.41 -26.14 2.26
N ARG A 33 10.13 -24.92 2.72
CA ARG A 33 11.11 -23.85 2.97
C ARG A 33 12.09 -23.60 1.82
N ASP A 34 11.64 -23.82 0.59
CA ASP A 34 12.44 -23.78 -0.63
C ASP A 34 11.88 -22.77 -1.63
N LEU A 35 12.73 -21.85 -2.02
CA LEU A 35 12.47 -20.82 -3.05
C LEU A 35 13.32 -21.03 -4.29
N THR A 36 13.91 -22.21 -4.49
CA THR A 36 14.68 -22.52 -5.69
C THR A 36 13.84 -22.23 -6.95
N GLY A 37 14.43 -21.46 -7.86
CA GLY A 37 13.79 -21.01 -9.08
C GLY A 37 12.90 -19.78 -8.96
N LEU A 38 12.70 -19.22 -7.76
CA LEU A 38 12.02 -17.93 -7.58
C LEU A 38 13.00 -16.79 -7.85
N ARG A 39 12.64 -15.88 -8.77
CA ARG A 39 13.38 -14.67 -9.08
C ARG A 39 12.79 -13.50 -8.28
N VAL A 40 13.63 -12.89 -7.46
CA VAL A 40 13.26 -11.76 -6.58
C VAL A 40 13.95 -10.51 -7.10
N GLY A 41 13.18 -9.52 -7.53
CA GLY A 41 13.69 -8.23 -8.00
C GLY A 41 13.68 -7.19 -6.86
N VAL A 42 14.83 -6.66 -6.49
CA VAL A 42 14.94 -5.52 -5.59
C VAL A 42 14.75 -4.23 -6.38
N ILE A 43 13.75 -3.43 -6.01
CA ILE A 43 13.46 -2.16 -6.69
C ILE A 43 14.51 -1.13 -6.29
N SER A 44 15.43 -0.78 -7.24
CA SER A 44 16.57 0.11 -6.96
C SER A 44 16.16 1.51 -6.47
N GLU A 45 15.02 2.01 -6.93
CA GLU A 45 14.50 3.33 -6.56
C GLU A 45 13.90 3.35 -5.14
N LEU A 46 13.70 2.18 -4.52
CA LEU A 46 13.08 2.01 -3.21
C LEU A 46 13.94 1.24 -2.20
N ASP A 47 15.19 0.92 -2.54
CA ASP A 47 16.09 0.09 -1.72
C ASP A 47 16.75 0.86 -0.55
N GLY A 48 16.59 2.17 -0.50
CA GLY A 48 17.19 3.02 0.52
C GLY A 48 17.48 4.43 0.00
N GLY A 49 18.38 5.14 0.67
CA GLY A 49 18.82 6.48 0.28
C GLY A 49 18.28 7.58 1.19
N GLU A 50 18.18 8.79 0.66
CA GLU A 50 17.73 9.95 1.42
C GLU A 50 16.29 9.75 1.95
N GLY A 51 16.10 9.97 3.26
CA GLY A 51 14.81 9.84 3.92
C GLY A 51 14.51 8.45 4.49
N TYR A 52 15.40 7.47 4.27
CA TYR A 52 15.29 6.15 4.91
C TYR A 52 16.05 6.12 6.25
N HIS A 53 15.47 5.44 7.24
CA HIS A 53 16.18 5.12 8.47
C HIS A 53 17.14 3.94 8.25
N ASP A 54 18.38 4.04 8.75
CA ASP A 54 19.41 3.01 8.60
C ASP A 54 18.94 1.64 9.10
N GLY A 55 18.23 1.58 10.24
CA GLY A 55 17.66 0.35 10.78
C GLY A 55 16.61 -0.30 9.88
N VAL A 56 15.87 0.49 9.10
CA VAL A 56 14.92 -0.04 8.10
C VAL A 56 15.68 -0.70 6.95
N VAL A 57 16.69 -0.01 6.40
CA VAL A 57 17.52 -0.52 5.31
C VAL A 57 18.27 -1.78 5.74
N ALA A 58 18.86 -1.76 6.95
CA ALA A 58 19.57 -2.92 7.49
C ALA A 58 18.68 -4.15 7.68
N SER A 59 17.45 -3.96 8.21
CA SER A 59 16.46 -5.03 8.38
C SER A 59 16.01 -5.59 7.01
N PHE A 60 15.79 -4.73 6.03
CA PHE A 60 15.42 -5.13 4.68
C PHE A 60 16.51 -6.01 4.04
N HIS A 61 17.77 -5.58 4.06
CA HIS A 61 18.88 -6.37 3.50
C HIS A 61 19.16 -7.66 4.28
N ALA A 62 18.89 -7.69 5.59
CA ALA A 62 18.98 -8.94 6.36
C ALA A 62 17.89 -9.95 5.90
N ALA A 63 16.66 -9.50 5.64
CA ALA A 63 15.59 -10.34 5.12
C ALA A 63 15.88 -10.85 3.70
N LEU A 64 16.50 -10.02 2.82
CA LEU A 64 16.94 -10.45 1.49
C LEU A 64 17.90 -11.64 1.56
N LYS A 65 18.86 -11.63 2.48
CA LYS A 65 19.80 -12.75 2.67
C LYS A 65 19.09 -14.05 3.09
N LEU A 66 17.99 -13.95 3.82
CA LEU A 66 17.19 -15.14 4.16
C LEU A 66 16.48 -15.72 2.95
N LEU A 67 15.97 -14.88 2.05
CA LEU A 67 15.39 -15.34 0.77
C LEU A 67 16.44 -16.00 -0.11
N GLU A 68 17.66 -15.43 -0.21
CA GLU A 68 18.79 -16.04 -0.93
C GLU A 68 19.19 -17.39 -0.31
N ALA A 69 19.27 -17.48 1.03
CA ALA A 69 19.56 -18.71 1.74
C ALA A 69 18.50 -19.80 1.53
N ALA A 70 17.24 -19.40 1.29
CA ALA A 70 16.16 -20.29 0.91
C ALA A 70 16.18 -20.70 -0.59
N GLY A 71 17.16 -20.24 -1.38
CA GLY A 71 17.35 -20.63 -2.77
C GLY A 71 16.78 -19.65 -3.81
N ALA A 72 16.25 -18.48 -3.38
CA ALA A 72 15.79 -17.46 -4.31
C ALA A 72 16.96 -16.81 -5.06
N GLN A 73 16.71 -16.41 -6.30
CA GLN A 73 17.65 -15.63 -7.11
C GLN A 73 17.30 -14.15 -6.94
N VAL A 74 18.15 -13.40 -6.24
CA VAL A 74 17.94 -11.98 -5.97
C VAL A 74 18.73 -11.13 -6.98
N GLU A 75 18.04 -10.23 -7.65
CA GLU A 75 18.65 -9.27 -8.59
C GLU A 75 18.04 -7.89 -8.42
N THR A 76 18.78 -6.85 -8.81
CA THR A 76 18.28 -5.48 -8.80
C THR A 76 17.52 -5.20 -10.09
N VAL A 77 16.35 -4.57 -9.98
CA VAL A 77 15.52 -4.10 -11.10
C VAL A 77 15.25 -2.61 -10.94
N SER A 78 15.18 -1.89 -12.06
CA SER A 78 14.90 -0.46 -12.08
C SER A 78 13.49 -0.22 -12.62
N LEU A 79 12.75 0.66 -11.94
CA LEU A 79 11.44 1.17 -12.32
C LEU A 79 11.52 2.71 -12.40
N PRO A 80 12.16 3.26 -13.46
CA PRO A 80 12.60 4.66 -13.49
C PRO A 80 11.50 5.70 -13.37
N HIS A 81 10.23 5.37 -13.71
CA HIS A 81 9.14 6.32 -13.58
C HIS A 81 8.54 6.39 -12.17
N LEU A 82 9.07 5.64 -11.19
CA LEU A 82 8.65 5.74 -9.80
C LEU A 82 8.95 7.12 -9.19
N GLU A 83 9.92 7.86 -9.73
CA GLU A 83 10.20 9.24 -9.31
C GLU A 83 8.98 10.16 -9.42
N TYR A 84 8.05 9.87 -10.35
CA TYR A 84 6.82 10.65 -10.55
C TYR A 84 5.58 10.04 -9.87
N ALA A 85 5.72 8.89 -9.20
CA ALA A 85 4.59 8.14 -8.66
C ALA A 85 3.84 8.92 -7.57
N LEU A 86 4.57 9.58 -6.68
CA LEU A 86 4.00 10.39 -5.61
C LEU A 86 3.11 11.52 -6.17
N ASP A 87 3.62 12.29 -7.12
CA ASP A 87 2.90 13.41 -7.72
C ASP A 87 1.68 12.92 -8.49
N ALA A 88 1.82 11.85 -9.29
CA ALA A 88 0.71 11.25 -10.02
C ALA A 88 -0.40 10.76 -9.08
N TYR A 89 -0.05 10.12 -7.97
CA TYR A 89 -1.00 9.64 -6.96
C TYR A 89 -1.80 10.80 -6.36
N TYR A 90 -1.11 11.89 -5.97
CA TYR A 90 -1.80 13.06 -5.37
C TYR A 90 -2.67 13.85 -6.34
N LEU A 91 -2.54 13.63 -7.63
CA LEU A 91 -3.48 14.14 -8.63
C LEU A 91 -4.64 13.16 -8.90
N ILE A 92 -4.36 11.87 -9.01
CA ILE A 92 -5.37 10.84 -9.35
C ILE A 92 -6.28 10.55 -8.16
N MET A 93 -5.71 10.23 -7.00
CA MET A 93 -6.49 9.73 -5.86
C MET A 93 -7.49 10.77 -5.33
N PRO A 94 -7.14 12.04 -5.10
CA PRO A 94 -8.13 13.04 -4.70
C PRO A 94 -9.20 13.28 -5.76
N ALA A 95 -8.84 13.24 -7.05
CA ALA A 95 -9.80 13.37 -8.15
C ALA A 95 -10.84 12.23 -8.12
N GLU A 96 -10.38 10.99 -8.03
CA GLU A 96 -11.25 9.81 -7.92
C GLU A 96 -12.08 9.85 -6.62
N ALA A 97 -11.46 10.20 -5.49
CA ALA A 97 -12.15 10.30 -4.20
C ALA A 97 -13.25 11.35 -4.23
N SER A 98 -13.01 12.54 -4.80
CA SER A 98 -14.01 13.60 -4.90
C SER A 98 -15.22 13.16 -5.73
N SER A 99 -14.98 12.47 -6.84
CA SER A 99 -16.01 11.92 -7.71
C SER A 99 -16.80 10.82 -7.01
N ASN A 100 -16.11 9.84 -6.43
CA ASN A 100 -16.74 8.68 -5.77
C ASN A 100 -17.54 9.09 -4.53
N LEU A 101 -17.03 10.01 -3.71
CA LEU A 101 -17.69 10.48 -2.48
C LEU A 101 -18.82 11.48 -2.75
N ALA A 102 -19.03 11.94 -3.99
CA ALA A 102 -20.15 12.77 -4.37
C ALA A 102 -21.52 12.08 -4.13
N ARG A 103 -21.55 10.74 -4.08
CA ARG A 103 -22.75 9.93 -3.78
C ARG A 103 -23.33 10.17 -2.39
N TYR A 104 -22.53 10.62 -1.44
CA TYR A 104 -22.96 10.91 -0.06
C TYR A 104 -23.49 12.34 0.04
N ASP A 105 -24.72 12.53 -0.41
CA ASP A 105 -25.40 13.82 -0.55
C ASP A 105 -26.41 14.12 0.60
N GLY A 106 -26.63 13.15 1.49
CA GLY A 106 -27.64 13.25 2.55
C GLY A 106 -29.07 13.01 2.12
N MET A 107 -29.30 12.60 0.84
CA MET A 107 -30.65 12.45 0.28
C MET A 107 -31.07 11.00 0.14
N ARG A 108 -30.20 10.13 -0.39
CA ARG A 108 -30.58 8.78 -0.83
C ARG A 108 -30.34 7.73 0.23
N TYR A 109 -29.22 7.79 0.95
CA TYR A 109 -28.78 6.81 1.93
C TYR A 109 -27.67 7.37 2.83
N GLY A 110 -27.36 6.67 3.91
CA GLY A 110 -26.31 7.02 4.86
C GLY A 110 -26.73 8.14 5.82
N LEU A 111 -25.74 8.85 6.33
CA LEU A 111 -25.94 9.96 7.24
C LEU A 111 -26.72 11.09 6.56
N ARG A 112 -27.71 11.64 7.28
CA ARG A 112 -28.41 12.88 6.92
C ARG A 112 -28.40 13.83 8.12
N VAL A 113 -27.87 15.02 7.89
CA VAL A 113 -27.84 16.10 8.87
C VAL A 113 -28.51 17.30 8.26
N GLU A 114 -29.50 17.88 8.97
CA GLU A 114 -30.16 19.10 8.53
C GLU A 114 -29.40 20.35 9.00
N PRO A 115 -29.47 21.45 8.24
CA PRO A 115 -28.83 22.69 8.64
C PRO A 115 -29.42 23.22 9.95
N THR A 116 -28.59 23.77 10.81
CA THR A 116 -29.00 24.33 12.11
C THR A 116 -29.64 25.71 11.98
N SER A 117 -29.55 26.34 10.81
CA SER A 117 -30.12 27.68 10.53
C SER A 117 -30.35 27.87 9.03
N GLY A 118 -31.26 28.74 8.66
CA GLY A 118 -31.60 29.05 7.27
C GLY A 118 -32.57 28.03 6.64
N PRO A 119 -32.79 28.11 5.32
CA PRO A 119 -33.75 27.25 4.63
C PRO A 119 -33.21 25.82 4.50
N VAL A 120 -34.08 24.84 4.65
CA VAL A 120 -33.79 23.43 4.40
C VAL A 120 -33.95 23.15 2.90
N THR A 121 -32.84 23.13 2.17
CA THR A 121 -32.76 22.81 0.75
C THR A 121 -31.84 21.61 0.53
N ALA A 122 -31.86 21.03 -0.66
CA ALA A 122 -30.94 19.94 -1.00
C ALA A 122 -29.46 20.35 -0.80
N GLU A 123 -29.12 21.57 -1.19
CA GLU A 123 -27.77 22.11 -1.06
C GLU A 123 -27.34 22.27 0.41
N THR A 124 -28.22 22.86 1.26
CA THR A 124 -27.89 23.09 2.68
C THR A 124 -27.87 21.79 3.49
N VAL A 125 -28.71 20.81 3.17
CA VAL A 125 -28.67 19.46 3.76
C VAL A 125 -27.40 18.74 3.33
N MET A 126 -27.03 18.78 2.05
CA MET A 126 -25.77 18.17 1.56
C MET A 126 -24.55 18.81 2.25
N ALA A 127 -24.50 20.13 2.36
CA ALA A 127 -23.42 20.85 3.03
C ALA A 127 -23.30 20.45 4.51
N ALA A 128 -24.41 20.45 5.25
CA ALA A 128 -24.46 20.06 6.66
C ALA A 128 -24.04 18.60 6.85
N THR A 129 -24.56 17.70 6.02
CA THR A 129 -24.27 16.25 6.09
C THR A 129 -22.79 15.97 5.81
N ARG A 130 -22.24 16.51 4.74
CA ARG A 130 -20.84 16.30 4.35
C ARG A 130 -19.89 16.98 5.35
N GLY A 131 -20.26 18.15 5.86
CA GLY A 131 -19.53 18.85 6.91
C GLY A 131 -19.42 18.05 8.21
N ALA A 132 -20.47 17.38 8.62
CA ALA A 132 -20.52 16.57 9.84
C ALA A 132 -19.95 15.15 9.64
N GLY A 133 -20.17 14.54 8.44
CA GLY A 133 -19.86 13.14 8.18
C GLY A 133 -18.44 12.86 7.71
N PHE A 134 -17.77 13.81 7.08
CA PHE A 134 -16.38 13.65 6.62
C PHE A 134 -15.37 14.25 7.59
N GLY A 135 -14.31 13.52 7.88
CA GLY A 135 -13.14 14.03 8.59
C GLY A 135 -12.36 15.06 7.76
N ASP A 136 -11.50 15.81 8.41
CA ASP A 136 -10.82 16.95 7.78
C ASP A 136 -9.90 16.57 6.62
N GLU A 137 -9.20 15.43 6.73
CA GLU A 137 -8.37 14.92 5.62
C GLU A 137 -9.21 14.54 4.40
N VAL A 138 -10.35 13.90 4.60
CA VAL A 138 -11.27 13.55 3.49
C VAL A 138 -11.80 14.82 2.82
N LYS A 139 -12.16 15.84 3.60
CA LYS A 139 -12.59 17.15 3.08
C LYS A 139 -11.50 17.81 2.25
N ARG A 140 -10.24 17.77 2.73
CA ARG A 140 -9.07 18.29 2.00
C ARG A 140 -8.91 17.59 0.65
N ARG A 141 -8.96 16.27 0.61
CA ARG A 141 -8.85 15.47 -0.62
C ARG A 141 -10.00 15.74 -1.60
N ILE A 142 -11.22 15.91 -1.10
CA ILE A 142 -12.37 16.28 -1.94
C ILE A 142 -12.16 17.66 -2.59
N ILE A 143 -11.67 18.64 -1.85
CA ILE A 143 -11.41 20.00 -2.37
C ILE A 143 -10.31 19.94 -3.45
N LEU A 144 -9.19 19.27 -3.15
CA LEU A 144 -8.10 19.09 -4.12
C LEU A 144 -8.58 18.38 -5.38
N GLY A 145 -9.31 17.28 -5.23
CA GLY A 145 -9.82 16.50 -6.37
C GLY A 145 -10.80 17.28 -7.22
N THR A 146 -11.67 18.07 -6.59
CA THR A 146 -12.60 18.96 -7.31
C THR A 146 -11.84 20.00 -8.12
N HIS A 147 -10.75 20.56 -7.58
CA HIS A 147 -9.90 21.51 -8.30
C HIS A 147 -9.21 20.85 -9.50
N VAL A 148 -8.61 19.67 -9.31
CA VAL A 148 -7.94 18.90 -10.38
C VAL A 148 -8.89 18.54 -11.52
N LEU A 149 -10.17 18.26 -11.20
CA LEU A 149 -11.19 17.91 -12.19
C LEU A 149 -11.89 19.13 -12.81
N SER A 150 -11.59 20.36 -12.37
CA SER A 150 -12.23 21.56 -12.89
C SER A 150 -11.80 21.90 -14.31
N ALA A 151 -12.63 22.70 -15.00
CA ALA A 151 -12.37 23.14 -16.36
C ALA A 151 -11.00 23.84 -16.50
N GLY A 152 -10.22 23.44 -17.50
CA GLY A 152 -8.86 23.94 -17.73
C GLY A 152 -7.74 23.22 -16.98
N TYR A 153 -8.04 22.48 -15.91
CA TYR A 153 -7.07 21.70 -15.15
C TYR A 153 -7.13 20.19 -15.41
N TYR A 154 -8.26 19.68 -15.87
CA TYR A 154 -8.46 18.26 -16.11
C TYR A 154 -7.39 17.65 -17.03
N ASP A 155 -7.20 18.20 -18.23
CA ASP A 155 -6.22 17.69 -19.19
C ASP A 155 -4.78 17.95 -18.73
N ALA A 156 -4.54 19.08 -18.10
CA ALA A 156 -3.19 19.47 -17.65
C ALA A 156 -2.70 18.59 -16.49
N TYR A 157 -3.56 18.29 -15.53
CA TYR A 157 -3.18 17.57 -14.32
C TYR A 157 -3.66 16.12 -14.31
N TYR A 158 -4.96 15.86 -14.31
CA TYR A 158 -5.49 14.50 -14.23
C TYR A 158 -5.09 13.66 -15.46
N GLY A 159 -5.23 14.21 -16.67
CA GLY A 159 -4.84 13.54 -17.90
C GLY A 159 -3.34 13.26 -17.96
N SER A 160 -2.49 14.17 -17.47
CA SER A 160 -1.04 13.96 -17.39
C SER A 160 -0.67 12.92 -16.36
N ALA A 161 -1.29 12.94 -15.18
CA ALA A 161 -1.08 11.95 -14.13
C ALA A 161 -1.48 10.53 -14.58
N GLN A 162 -2.56 10.38 -15.36
CA GLN A 162 -2.94 9.09 -15.95
C GLN A 162 -1.90 8.56 -16.96
N LYS A 163 -1.24 9.45 -17.71
CA LYS A 163 -0.13 9.06 -18.60
C LYS A 163 1.08 8.59 -17.80
N VAL A 164 1.42 9.27 -16.70
CA VAL A 164 2.47 8.84 -15.78
C VAL A 164 2.14 7.48 -15.18
N ARG A 165 0.90 7.28 -14.71
CA ARG A 165 0.44 5.96 -14.24
C ARG A 165 0.69 4.86 -15.27
N THR A 166 0.43 5.13 -16.54
CA THR A 166 0.70 4.17 -17.63
C THR A 166 2.20 3.86 -17.77
N LEU A 167 3.08 4.86 -17.56
CA LEU A 167 4.52 4.61 -17.58
C LEU A 167 4.96 3.75 -16.39
N VAL A 168 4.45 4.04 -15.19
CA VAL A 168 4.68 3.20 -14.01
C VAL A 168 4.22 1.76 -14.25
N GLN A 169 3.02 1.54 -14.83
CA GLN A 169 2.55 0.20 -15.18
C GLN A 169 3.51 -0.52 -16.13
N ARG A 170 4.04 0.18 -17.15
CA ARG A 170 5.02 -0.39 -18.10
C ARG A 170 6.34 -0.76 -17.44
N ASP A 171 6.79 0.00 -16.45
CA ASP A 171 7.98 -0.36 -15.67
C ASP A 171 7.76 -1.67 -14.93
N PHE A 172 6.60 -1.85 -14.29
CA PHE A 172 6.23 -3.11 -13.64
C PHE A 172 6.15 -4.26 -14.65
N ASP A 173 5.52 -4.05 -15.82
CA ASP A 173 5.43 -5.07 -16.87
C ASP A 173 6.82 -5.54 -17.31
N ALA A 174 7.74 -4.59 -17.53
CA ALA A 174 9.13 -4.91 -17.90
C ALA A 174 9.91 -5.60 -16.76
N ALA A 175 9.61 -5.27 -15.49
CA ALA A 175 10.24 -5.91 -14.35
C ALA A 175 9.77 -7.37 -14.19
N TRP A 176 8.52 -7.70 -14.53
CA TRP A 176 8.01 -9.08 -14.49
C TRP A 176 8.67 -10.03 -15.49
N ASP A 177 9.28 -9.53 -16.56
CA ASP A 177 10.09 -10.36 -17.45
C ASP A 177 11.34 -10.90 -16.75
N LYS A 178 11.84 -10.20 -15.74
CA LYS A 178 13.06 -10.51 -14.99
C LYS A 178 12.79 -11.16 -13.64
N ALA A 179 11.73 -10.77 -12.96
CA ALA A 179 11.42 -11.18 -11.58
C ALA A 179 10.01 -11.77 -11.46
N ASP A 180 9.84 -12.72 -10.56
CA ASP A 180 8.56 -13.34 -10.23
C ASP A 180 7.84 -12.59 -9.10
N VAL A 181 8.62 -11.92 -8.23
CA VAL A 181 8.18 -10.99 -7.20
C VAL A 181 9.14 -9.81 -7.13
N LEU A 182 8.63 -8.65 -6.74
CA LEU A 182 9.44 -7.46 -6.47
C LEU A 182 9.39 -7.14 -4.97
N VAL A 183 10.48 -6.58 -4.45
CA VAL A 183 10.58 -6.29 -3.02
C VAL A 183 11.18 -4.92 -2.74
N SER A 184 10.75 -4.35 -1.61
CA SER A 184 11.27 -3.10 -1.03
C SER A 184 10.99 -3.07 0.48
N PRO A 185 11.56 -2.14 1.25
CA PRO A 185 10.99 -1.78 2.54
C PRO A 185 9.53 -1.36 2.39
N THR A 186 8.66 -1.71 3.36
CA THR A 186 7.25 -1.28 3.33
C THR A 186 7.10 0.21 3.55
N ALA A 187 7.95 0.80 4.38
CA ALA A 187 8.01 2.24 4.63
C ALA A 187 9.46 2.68 4.82
N PRO A 188 9.81 3.93 4.48
CA PRO A 188 11.18 4.44 4.64
C PRO A 188 11.63 4.54 6.09
N VAL A 189 10.70 4.69 7.01
CA VAL A 189 10.95 4.96 8.43
C VAL A 189 10.11 4.05 9.31
N THR A 190 10.46 3.96 10.59
CA THR A 190 9.63 3.34 11.63
C THR A 190 8.49 4.25 12.07
N ALA A 191 7.62 3.77 12.96
CA ALA A 191 6.55 4.58 13.52
C ALA A 191 7.13 5.85 14.20
N TYR A 192 6.53 6.98 13.94
CA TYR A 192 6.87 8.27 14.55
C TYR A 192 5.98 8.55 15.76
N ARG A 193 6.41 9.49 16.61
CA ARG A 193 5.65 9.87 17.81
C ARG A 193 4.41 10.66 17.45
N PHE A 194 3.39 10.61 18.28
CA PHE A 194 2.22 11.48 18.13
C PHE A 194 2.66 12.96 18.13
N GLY A 195 2.19 13.75 17.14
CA GLY A 195 2.55 15.15 16.97
C GLY A 195 3.94 15.42 16.37
N GLU A 196 4.68 14.40 15.98
CA GLU A 196 6.01 14.59 15.37
C GLU A 196 5.93 15.03 13.90
N LYS A 197 4.88 14.63 13.20
CA LYS A 197 4.64 14.94 11.79
C LYS A 197 3.33 15.71 11.63
N ASP A 198 3.38 17.01 11.88
CA ASP A 198 2.20 17.89 11.70
C ASP A 198 2.08 18.43 10.28
N ASP A 199 3.16 18.40 9.48
CA ASP A 199 3.14 18.79 8.08
C ASP A 199 2.60 17.66 7.19
N PRO A 200 1.47 17.87 6.47
CA PRO A 200 0.93 16.87 5.55
C PRO A 200 1.90 16.39 4.48
N LEU A 201 2.78 17.27 3.96
CA LEU A 201 3.77 16.88 2.94
C LEU A 201 4.83 15.92 3.49
N ALA A 202 5.23 16.10 4.76
CA ALA A 202 6.13 15.18 5.42
C ALA A 202 5.50 13.79 5.61
N MET A 203 4.19 13.75 5.93
CA MET A 203 3.42 12.50 6.02
C MET A 203 3.33 11.79 4.66
N TYR A 204 3.08 12.54 3.59
CA TYR A 204 2.89 11.99 2.25
C TYR A 204 4.14 11.32 1.69
N LYS A 205 5.34 11.79 2.05
CA LYS A 205 6.60 11.15 1.65
C LYS A 205 6.80 9.75 2.25
N LEU A 206 6.05 9.40 3.31
CA LEU A 206 6.12 8.07 3.91
C LEU A 206 5.47 6.99 3.04
N ASP A 207 4.59 7.38 2.12
CA ASP A 207 3.85 6.47 1.25
C ASP A 207 4.61 6.13 -0.05
N VAL A 208 5.83 6.64 -0.23
CA VAL A 208 6.61 6.51 -1.48
C VAL A 208 6.81 5.06 -1.91
N THR A 209 6.93 4.14 -0.96
CA THR A 209 7.15 2.70 -1.22
C THR A 209 5.86 1.94 -1.55
N THR A 210 4.70 2.42 -1.11
CA THR A 210 3.41 1.73 -1.27
C THR A 210 2.57 2.28 -2.41
N ILE A 211 2.74 3.54 -2.77
CA ILE A 211 2.04 4.21 -3.88
C ILE A 211 2.24 3.48 -5.22
N PRO A 212 3.46 3.02 -5.60
CA PRO A 212 3.67 2.36 -6.89
C PRO A 212 2.77 1.17 -7.14
N ALA A 213 2.57 0.31 -6.14
CA ALA A 213 1.70 -0.86 -6.23
C ALA A 213 0.24 -0.47 -6.52
N ASN A 214 -0.24 0.62 -5.88
CA ASN A 214 -1.58 1.15 -6.10
C ASN A 214 -1.75 1.72 -7.52
N LEU A 215 -0.76 2.45 -8.04
CA LEU A 215 -0.79 2.99 -9.40
C LEU A 215 -0.72 1.89 -10.46
N ALA A 216 0.11 0.87 -10.23
CA ALA A 216 0.25 -0.26 -11.13
C ALA A 216 -0.95 -1.23 -11.07
N GLY A 217 -1.67 -1.28 -9.95
CA GLY A 217 -2.78 -2.22 -9.73
C GLY A 217 -2.30 -3.64 -9.50
N VAL A 218 -1.19 -3.81 -8.80
CA VAL A 218 -0.58 -5.10 -8.47
C VAL A 218 -0.84 -5.49 -7.02
N PRO A 219 -0.96 -6.78 -6.70
CA PRO A 219 -1.09 -7.24 -5.32
C PRO A 219 0.20 -7.01 -4.54
N GLY A 220 0.06 -6.65 -3.27
CA GLY A 220 1.15 -6.44 -2.34
C GLY A 220 0.89 -7.05 -0.98
N MET A 221 1.98 -7.45 -0.32
CA MET A 221 1.99 -7.98 1.03
C MET A 221 3.08 -7.25 1.82
N SER A 222 2.83 -6.97 3.08
CA SER A 222 3.84 -6.55 4.04
C SER A 222 3.91 -7.55 5.18
N LEU A 223 5.13 -7.90 5.59
CA LEU A 223 5.37 -8.74 6.76
C LEU A 223 6.49 -8.12 7.61
N PRO A 224 6.49 -8.36 8.94
CA PRO A 224 7.57 -7.90 9.81
C PRO A 224 8.89 -8.54 9.41
N SER A 225 9.95 -7.74 9.25
CA SER A 225 11.30 -8.21 8.92
C SER A 225 12.29 -8.08 10.06
N GLY A 226 11.93 -7.43 11.14
CA GLY A 226 12.77 -7.20 12.31
C GLY A 226 12.36 -5.99 13.11
N LEU A 227 13.26 -5.58 13.96
CA LEU A 227 13.18 -4.33 14.72
C LEU A 227 14.33 -3.42 14.27
N SER A 228 14.07 -2.13 14.20
CA SER A 228 15.09 -1.10 14.04
C SER A 228 15.90 -0.89 15.34
N ASP A 229 16.93 -0.05 15.29
CA ASP A 229 17.80 0.23 16.42
C ASP A 229 17.07 0.83 17.64
N ASP A 230 15.93 1.49 17.38
CA ASP A 230 15.02 2.02 18.42
C ASP A 230 13.97 1.01 18.91
N GLY A 231 14.06 -0.24 18.47
CA GLY A 231 13.17 -1.34 18.88
C GLY A 231 11.79 -1.33 18.23
N LEU A 232 11.57 -0.51 17.20
CA LEU A 232 10.31 -0.43 16.50
C LEU A 232 10.25 -1.42 15.31
N PRO A 233 9.06 -1.98 14.99
CA PRO A 233 8.91 -2.93 13.89
C PRO A 233 9.24 -2.33 12.54
N VAL A 234 9.88 -3.13 11.69
CA VAL A 234 10.18 -2.82 10.28
C VAL A 234 9.41 -3.78 9.39
N GLY A 235 8.83 -3.25 8.30
CA GLY A 235 8.09 -4.03 7.31
C GLY A 235 8.91 -4.33 6.05
N PHE A 236 8.77 -5.56 5.55
CA PHE A 236 9.27 -6.02 4.26
C PHE A 236 8.10 -6.13 3.29
N GLN A 237 8.14 -5.43 2.17
CA GLN A 237 7.11 -5.45 1.15
C GLN A 237 7.45 -6.44 0.04
N ILE A 238 6.47 -7.24 -0.36
CA ILE A 238 6.53 -8.13 -1.51
C ILE A 238 5.39 -7.75 -2.45
N LEU A 239 5.71 -7.55 -3.73
CA LEU A 239 4.77 -7.29 -4.80
C LEU A 239 4.81 -8.45 -5.81
N ALA A 240 3.69 -8.76 -6.46
CA ALA A 240 3.61 -9.78 -7.48
C ALA A 240 2.83 -9.30 -8.71
N PRO A 241 2.91 -9.96 -9.87
CA PRO A 241 2.05 -9.68 -11.00
C PRO A 241 0.58 -9.73 -10.62
N GLN A 242 -0.24 -8.99 -11.34
CA GLN A 242 -1.67 -8.96 -11.10
C GLN A 242 -2.27 -10.37 -11.04
N ARG A 243 -3.03 -10.68 -9.96
CA ARG A 243 -3.65 -11.98 -9.66
C ARG A 243 -2.69 -13.13 -9.35
N ALA A 244 -1.41 -12.85 -9.14
CA ALA A 244 -0.40 -13.82 -8.68
C ALA A 244 -0.20 -13.77 -7.15
N ASP A 245 -1.30 -13.71 -6.40
CA ASP A 245 -1.30 -13.63 -4.93
C ASP A 245 -0.58 -14.84 -4.30
N ASP A 246 -0.66 -16.00 -4.94
CA ASP A 246 0.05 -17.22 -4.52
C ASP A 246 1.56 -17.03 -4.39
N ARG A 247 2.18 -16.21 -5.26
CA ARG A 247 3.60 -15.88 -5.19
C ARG A 247 3.94 -15.07 -3.94
N LEU A 248 3.07 -14.14 -3.57
CA LEU A 248 3.22 -13.36 -2.31
C LEU A 248 3.20 -14.30 -1.11
N TYR A 249 2.18 -15.16 -1.04
CA TYR A 249 2.02 -16.08 0.08
C TYR A 249 3.13 -17.12 0.15
N ARG A 250 3.63 -17.62 -0.99
CA ARG A 250 4.77 -18.54 -1.03
C ARG A 250 6.04 -17.87 -0.49
N ALA A 251 6.43 -16.73 -1.05
CA ALA A 251 7.64 -16.02 -0.65
C ALA A 251 7.54 -15.53 0.80
N GLY A 252 6.39 -14.95 1.18
CA GLY A 252 6.15 -14.45 2.52
C GLY A 252 6.21 -15.54 3.58
N ALA A 253 5.59 -16.70 3.35
CA ALA A 253 5.57 -17.81 4.30
C ALA A 253 6.96 -18.41 4.55
N VAL A 254 7.80 -18.52 3.50
CA VAL A 254 9.19 -18.98 3.66
C VAL A 254 10.03 -17.96 4.41
N LEU A 255 9.88 -16.66 4.07
CA LEU A 255 10.59 -15.59 4.77
C LEU A 255 10.19 -15.50 6.25
N GLU A 256 8.90 -15.54 6.56
CA GLU A 256 8.39 -15.54 7.93
C GLU A 256 8.99 -16.69 8.75
N ALA A 257 8.97 -17.91 8.22
CA ALA A 257 9.55 -19.07 8.90
C ALA A 257 11.07 -18.93 9.13
N ALA A 258 11.81 -18.38 8.17
CA ALA A 258 13.24 -18.12 8.32
C ALA A 258 13.55 -17.04 9.35
N LEU A 259 12.72 -15.98 9.41
CA LEU A 259 12.82 -14.92 10.41
C LEU A 259 12.51 -15.46 11.81
N GLU A 260 11.44 -16.23 11.98
CA GLU A 260 11.10 -16.86 13.27
C GLU A 260 12.20 -17.79 13.77
N GLU A 261 12.84 -18.56 12.88
CA GLU A 261 13.98 -19.41 13.22
C GLU A 261 15.19 -18.56 13.67
N THR A 262 15.47 -17.46 12.97
CA THR A 262 16.54 -16.54 13.31
C THR A 262 16.31 -15.87 14.69
N TRP A 263 15.08 -15.54 15.01
CA TRP A 263 14.70 -14.88 16.26
C TRP A 263 14.45 -15.86 17.41
N GLY A 264 14.27 -17.14 17.11
CA GLY A 264 13.92 -18.19 18.05
C GLY A 264 12.46 -18.14 18.55
N ALA A 265 11.65 -17.22 18.03
CA ALA A 265 10.23 -17.06 18.33
C ALA A 265 9.57 -16.12 17.31
N PRO A 266 8.23 -16.14 17.15
CA PRO A 266 7.51 -15.18 16.35
C PRO A 266 7.78 -13.73 16.82
N LEU A 267 7.88 -12.78 15.90
CA LEU A 267 8.17 -11.38 16.23
C LEU A 267 7.13 -10.78 17.21
N LEU A 268 5.88 -11.21 17.08
CA LEU A 268 4.81 -10.78 17.98
C LEU A 268 5.10 -11.08 19.46
N SER A 269 5.86 -12.15 19.76
CA SER A 269 6.26 -12.48 21.14
C SER A 269 7.24 -11.48 21.74
N ARG A 270 7.81 -10.59 20.93
CA ARG A 270 8.70 -9.50 21.33
C ARG A 270 8.00 -8.15 21.42
N ALA A 271 6.71 -8.09 21.08
CA ALA A 271 5.92 -6.88 21.27
C ALA A 271 5.93 -6.51 22.77
N PRO A 272 6.15 -5.22 23.12
CA PRO A 272 6.04 -4.80 24.50
C PRO A 272 4.62 -5.08 25.02
N GLU A 273 4.50 -5.53 26.26
CA GLU A 273 3.20 -5.63 26.91
C GLU A 273 2.58 -4.22 26.96
N LEU A 274 1.34 -4.11 26.51
CA LEU A 274 0.60 -2.87 26.64
C LEU A 274 0.36 -2.65 28.13
N GLU A 275 0.97 -1.62 28.71
CA GLU A 275 0.59 -1.16 30.04
C GLU A 275 -0.88 -0.72 29.96
N GLU A 276 -1.76 -1.42 30.69
CA GLU A 276 -3.12 -0.95 30.89
C GLU A 276 -3.05 0.41 31.57
N THR A 277 -3.17 1.48 30.82
CA THR A 277 -3.42 2.82 31.36
C THR A 277 -4.78 2.77 32.06
N ARG A 278 -4.74 2.63 33.38
CA ARG A 278 -5.90 2.76 34.28
C ARG A 278 -6.43 4.19 34.29
#